data_655baf81215f55a18bc884e2b4b94d84
#
_entry.id   655baf81215f55a18bc884e2b4b94d84
#
_cell.length_a   1.000
_cell.length_b   1.000
_cell.length_c   1.000
_cell.angle_alpha   90.00
_cell.angle_beta   90.00
_cell.angle_gamma   90.00
#
_symmetry.space_group_name_H-M   'P 1'
#
loop_
_entity.id
_entity.type
_entity.pdbx_description
1 polymer ?
#
loop_
_entity_poly.entity_id
_entity_poly.type
_entity_poly.pdbx_seq_one_letter_code
_entity_poly.pdbx_strand_id
1 'polypeptide(L)'
;APSLNEIGINMVWLPPAYKGASGGYSVGYDTYDLFDLGEFDQKGSVATKYGDKAQLLAAINALKEHNIAVLLDVVVNHKMGADEKESLRVQRVDEQDRTQIDEEIIECEAWTRYTFPVRAGQYSQFVWDYKCFSGIDHIENPTEDGVFKIVNDYTGEGWNEQVDDELGNFDYLMGANIDFRNHAVTEEIKYWARWVMEQTGCDGFRLDAVKHIPAWFYKAWIEHVQEVAPQPLFIVAEYWSHEVEKLQQYIDLVEGKTMLFDAPLQMKFHEASRQGRDYDMSQIFSGTLVEADPFHAVTLVTNHDTQPLQALEAPVEPWFKPLAYALILLRENGVPSVFYADLFGASYEDTGGDGETYAIEMPVIEQLHELIDARQRFAHGVQTLWFDHPNCIAFSRSGTDDDPGCVVIMSNGDEGEKTLTLGENYGNKRWRDFLGNREEIVETDGEGCATFTCNGGSVSVWVLEEVL
;
A
#
# COMPACT_ATOMS: atom_id res chain seq x y z
N ALA A 1 -3.59 11.14 17.20
CA ALA A 1 -2.48 11.94 16.62
C ALA A 1 -1.29 12.06 17.58
N PRO A 2 -1.44 12.50 18.86
CA PRO A 2 -0.29 12.65 19.76
C PRO A 2 0.55 11.37 19.86
N SER A 3 -0.06 10.22 20.13
CA SER A 3 0.63 8.94 20.27
C SER A 3 1.39 8.51 19.01
N LEU A 4 0.85 8.78 17.82
CA LEU A 4 1.53 8.50 16.56
C LEU A 4 2.78 9.38 16.38
N ASN A 5 2.68 10.67 16.73
CA ASN A 5 3.82 11.58 16.70
C ASN A 5 4.91 11.18 17.72
N GLU A 6 4.50 10.79 18.94
CA GLU A 6 5.43 10.31 19.98
C GLU A 6 6.18 9.05 19.55
N ILE A 7 5.55 8.16 18.82
CA ILE A 7 6.17 6.97 18.24
C ILE A 7 7.12 7.35 17.09
N GLY A 8 6.90 8.50 16.42
CA GLY A 8 7.74 8.97 15.31
C GLY A 8 7.12 8.78 13.93
N ILE A 9 5.81 8.53 13.87
CA ILE A 9 5.07 8.49 12.61
C ILE A 9 4.91 9.93 12.10
N ASN A 10 5.32 10.18 10.86
CA ASN A 10 5.28 11.50 10.22
C ASN A 10 4.31 11.59 9.03
N MET A 11 3.72 10.47 8.62
CA MET A 11 2.74 10.40 7.54
C MET A 11 1.75 9.25 7.81
N VAL A 12 0.48 9.46 7.48
CA VAL A 12 -0.58 8.44 7.62
C VAL A 12 -1.36 8.34 6.31
N TRP A 13 -1.51 7.14 5.80
CA TRP A 13 -2.47 6.81 4.76
C TRP A 13 -3.79 6.41 5.43
N LEU A 14 -4.85 7.18 5.17
CA LEU A 14 -6.20 6.91 5.63
C LEU A 14 -6.95 6.00 4.64
N PRO A 15 -7.88 5.16 5.12
CA PRO A 15 -8.76 4.38 4.24
C PRO A 15 -9.61 5.31 3.35
N PRO A 16 -10.27 4.76 2.28
CA PRO A 16 -11.13 5.56 1.40
C PRO A 16 -12.16 6.34 2.21
N ALA A 17 -12.20 7.67 2.02
CA ALA A 17 -12.96 8.58 2.87
C ALA A 17 -14.39 8.84 2.36
N TYR A 18 -14.72 8.36 1.17
CA TYR A 18 -16.00 8.62 0.49
C TYR A 18 -16.98 7.44 0.62
N LYS A 19 -18.24 7.68 0.20
CA LYS A 19 -19.33 6.71 0.35
C LYS A 19 -19.14 5.48 -0.53
N GLY A 20 -19.12 4.31 0.09
CA GLY A 20 -19.21 3.01 -0.58
C GLY A 20 -20.66 2.52 -0.72
N ALA A 21 -20.87 1.51 -1.56
CA ALA A 21 -22.17 0.93 -1.85
C ALA A 21 -22.84 0.28 -0.62
N SER A 22 -22.03 -0.23 0.33
CA SER A 22 -22.51 -0.81 1.60
C SER A 22 -22.72 0.23 2.71
N GLY A 23 -22.70 1.53 2.39
CA GLY A 23 -22.98 2.63 3.31
C GLY A 23 -22.06 2.64 4.52
N GLY A 24 -22.64 2.70 5.74
CA GLY A 24 -21.88 2.71 7.00
C GLY A 24 -21.13 1.41 7.34
N TYR A 25 -21.30 0.34 6.57
CA TYR A 25 -20.56 -0.92 6.70
C TYR A 25 -19.39 -1.02 5.72
N SER A 26 -19.37 -0.18 4.68
CA SER A 26 -18.35 -0.20 3.63
C SER A 26 -16.96 0.10 4.18
N VAL A 27 -15.99 -0.73 3.85
CA VAL A 27 -14.56 -0.45 4.09
C VAL A 27 -13.96 0.53 3.06
N GLY A 28 -14.74 0.93 2.03
CA GLY A 28 -14.41 2.01 1.11
C GLY A 28 -14.06 1.57 -0.32
N TYR A 29 -13.77 0.28 -0.54
CA TYR A 29 -13.36 -0.23 -1.88
C TYR A 29 -14.54 -0.59 -2.79
N ASP A 30 -15.77 -0.57 -2.30
CA ASP A 30 -17.02 -0.66 -3.07
C ASP A 30 -17.55 0.75 -3.45
N THR A 31 -16.75 1.55 -4.15
CA THR A 31 -16.96 2.99 -4.38
C THR A 31 -18.32 3.29 -5.00
N TYR A 32 -19.14 4.10 -4.31
CA TYR A 32 -20.41 4.62 -4.83
C TYR A 32 -20.31 6.11 -5.21
N ASP A 33 -20.08 7.01 -4.26
CA ASP A 33 -20.06 8.45 -4.50
C ASP A 33 -18.79 9.11 -3.97
N LEU A 34 -17.87 9.47 -4.86
CA LEU A 34 -16.61 10.14 -4.54
C LEU A 34 -16.77 11.50 -3.86
N PHE A 35 -17.92 12.17 -4.09
CA PHE A 35 -18.22 13.50 -3.53
C PHE A 35 -18.99 13.45 -2.20
N ASP A 36 -19.20 12.26 -1.63
CA ASP A 36 -19.84 12.11 -0.32
C ASP A 36 -18.84 11.61 0.74
N LEU A 37 -18.28 12.52 1.48
CA LEU A 37 -17.34 12.22 2.58
C LEU A 37 -18.05 11.88 3.90
N GLY A 38 -19.26 11.31 3.85
CA GLY A 38 -20.11 11.08 5.03
C GLY A 38 -20.98 12.29 5.37
N GLU A 39 -21.59 12.91 4.35
CA GLU A 39 -22.38 14.13 4.46
C GLU A 39 -23.85 13.92 4.05
N PHE A 40 -24.11 12.95 3.17
CA PHE A 40 -25.44 12.68 2.63
C PHE A 40 -25.97 11.32 3.10
N ASP A 41 -27.29 11.25 3.38
CA ASP A 41 -27.95 9.99 3.73
C ASP A 41 -28.13 9.10 2.48
N GLN A 42 -27.00 8.52 2.05
CA GLN A 42 -26.91 7.64 0.90
C GLN A 42 -26.53 6.22 1.34
N LYS A 43 -27.06 5.22 0.63
CA LYS A 43 -26.79 3.81 0.95
C LYS A 43 -27.09 3.43 2.41
N GLY A 44 -28.14 4.06 2.97
CA GLY A 44 -28.65 3.76 4.32
C GLY A 44 -27.86 4.37 5.47
N SER A 45 -26.96 5.31 5.20
CA SER A 45 -26.24 6.03 6.25
C SER A 45 -25.77 7.41 5.80
N VAL A 46 -25.68 8.36 6.76
CA VAL A 46 -24.97 9.62 6.55
C VAL A 46 -23.48 9.40 6.66
N ALA A 47 -23.01 8.87 7.78
CA ALA A 47 -21.61 8.57 8.01
C ALA A 47 -21.12 7.41 7.12
N THR A 48 -19.83 7.42 6.76
CA THR A 48 -19.10 6.23 6.32
C THR A 48 -18.79 5.34 7.52
N LYS A 49 -18.21 4.16 7.31
CA LYS A 49 -17.71 3.30 8.41
C LYS A 49 -16.77 4.05 9.36
N TYR A 50 -16.03 5.01 8.85
CA TYR A 50 -14.96 5.74 9.55
C TYR A 50 -15.44 7.07 10.17
N GLY A 51 -16.68 7.44 9.94
CA GLY A 51 -17.27 8.65 10.51
C GLY A 51 -17.93 9.54 9.46
N ASP A 52 -18.39 10.70 9.91
CA ASP A 52 -18.92 11.76 9.05
C ASP A 52 -17.82 12.73 8.56
N LYS A 53 -18.18 13.61 7.64
CA LYS A 53 -17.25 14.60 7.07
C LYS A 53 -16.60 15.48 8.14
N ALA A 54 -17.34 15.89 9.17
CA ALA A 54 -16.80 16.74 10.22
C ALA A 54 -15.74 15.99 11.05
N GLN A 55 -15.97 14.71 11.33
CA GLN A 55 -15.03 13.83 12.02
C GLN A 55 -13.77 13.58 11.17
N LEU A 56 -13.92 13.35 9.86
CA LEU A 56 -12.79 13.22 8.94
C LEU A 56 -11.91 14.47 8.96
N LEU A 57 -12.51 15.65 8.80
CA LEU A 57 -11.77 16.94 8.81
C LEU A 57 -11.11 17.21 10.18
N ALA A 58 -11.77 16.86 11.27
CA ALA A 58 -11.19 16.98 12.61
C ALA A 58 -9.99 16.05 12.80
N ALA A 59 -10.06 14.80 12.28
CA ALA A 59 -8.97 13.84 12.33
C ALA A 59 -7.75 14.34 11.51
N ILE A 60 -7.98 14.82 10.28
CA ILE A 60 -6.92 15.39 9.43
C ILE A 60 -6.27 16.60 10.12
N ASN A 61 -7.06 17.52 10.65
CA ASN A 61 -6.51 18.68 11.36
C ASN A 61 -5.67 18.27 12.58
N ALA A 62 -6.16 17.32 13.38
CA ALA A 62 -5.42 16.82 14.53
C ALA A 62 -4.09 16.13 14.14
N LEU A 63 -4.03 15.42 13.02
CA LEU A 63 -2.79 14.86 12.49
C LEU A 63 -1.82 15.98 12.08
N LYS A 64 -2.29 16.97 11.34
CA LYS A 64 -1.48 18.09 10.87
C LYS A 64 -0.96 18.98 12.01
N GLU A 65 -1.75 19.20 13.07
CA GLU A 65 -1.30 19.90 14.29
C GLU A 65 -0.12 19.20 14.98
N HIS A 66 0.06 17.90 14.72
CA HIS A 66 1.19 17.10 15.18
C HIS A 66 2.24 16.82 14.10
N ASN A 67 2.27 17.61 13.01
CA ASN A 67 3.20 17.46 11.88
C ASN A 67 3.14 16.09 11.19
N ILE A 68 1.97 15.45 11.20
CA ILE A 68 1.73 14.19 10.49
C ILE A 68 1.01 14.52 9.19
N ALA A 69 1.66 14.23 8.07
CA ALA A 69 1.09 14.35 6.73
C ALA A 69 -0.02 13.30 6.51
N VAL A 70 -1.00 13.63 5.68
CA VAL A 70 -2.16 12.79 5.42
C VAL A 70 -2.27 12.44 3.96
N LEU A 71 -2.28 11.14 3.65
CA LEU A 71 -2.59 10.59 2.34
C LEU A 71 -4.03 10.09 2.31
N LEU A 72 -4.75 10.40 1.24
CA LEU A 72 -6.08 9.85 0.97
C LEU A 72 -5.98 8.69 -0.02
N ASP A 73 -6.81 7.68 0.19
CA ASP A 73 -6.93 6.56 -0.72
C ASP A 73 -7.81 6.93 -1.93
N VAL A 74 -7.38 6.56 -3.15
CA VAL A 74 -8.04 6.87 -4.42
C VAL A 74 -8.46 5.58 -5.11
N VAL A 75 -9.75 5.25 -4.99
CA VAL A 75 -10.36 4.06 -5.60
C VAL A 75 -11.25 4.50 -6.76
N VAL A 76 -10.69 4.53 -7.96
CA VAL A 76 -11.35 5.02 -9.17
C VAL A 76 -11.34 4.00 -10.31
N ASN A 77 -11.02 2.73 -10.02
CA ASN A 77 -11.07 1.69 -11.03
C ASN A 77 -12.51 1.32 -11.40
N HIS A 78 -13.42 1.33 -10.46
CA HIS A 78 -14.79 0.84 -10.62
C HIS A 78 -15.78 1.62 -9.75
N LYS A 79 -17.07 1.39 -10.00
CA LYS A 79 -18.18 1.84 -9.15
C LYS A 79 -19.12 0.69 -8.81
N MET A 80 -19.74 0.76 -7.65
CA MET A 80 -20.71 -0.21 -7.16
C MET A 80 -21.97 0.44 -6.63
N GLY A 81 -23.08 -0.30 -6.61
CA GLY A 81 -24.33 0.16 -6.02
C GLY A 81 -25.06 1.25 -6.80
N ALA A 82 -25.14 1.13 -8.13
CA ALA A 82 -25.86 2.08 -9.00
C ALA A 82 -27.31 2.33 -8.50
N ASP A 83 -27.84 3.50 -8.85
CA ASP A 83 -29.20 3.94 -8.46
C ASP A 83 -30.27 3.38 -9.37
N GLU A 84 -29.97 3.21 -10.64
CA GLU A 84 -30.94 2.80 -11.67
C GLU A 84 -30.31 1.79 -12.65
N LYS A 85 -31.16 0.96 -13.24
CA LYS A 85 -30.78 0.09 -14.37
C LYS A 85 -30.89 0.84 -15.68
N GLU A 86 -30.09 0.41 -16.64
CA GLU A 86 -30.14 0.87 -18.02
C GLU A 86 -30.19 -0.33 -18.97
N SER A 87 -30.84 -0.14 -20.12
CA SER A 87 -30.77 -1.08 -21.24
C SER A 87 -29.48 -0.84 -22.00
N LEU A 88 -28.67 -1.87 -22.18
CA LEU A 88 -27.37 -1.79 -22.85
C LEU A 88 -27.07 -3.09 -23.60
N ARG A 89 -25.99 -3.09 -24.35
CA ARG A 89 -25.49 -4.25 -25.10
C ARG A 89 -24.15 -4.66 -24.51
N VAL A 90 -23.96 -5.96 -24.36
CA VAL A 90 -22.70 -6.53 -23.84
C VAL A 90 -22.25 -7.73 -24.66
N GLN A 91 -21.01 -8.09 -24.51
CA GLN A 91 -20.40 -9.34 -25.02
C GLN A 91 -19.80 -10.09 -23.85
N ARG A 92 -19.93 -11.42 -23.83
CA ARG A 92 -19.25 -12.25 -22.82
C ARG A 92 -17.75 -12.24 -23.04
N VAL A 93 -17.02 -12.33 -21.95
CA VAL A 93 -15.56 -12.37 -21.95
C VAL A 93 -15.11 -13.63 -21.20
N ASP A 94 -14.10 -14.30 -21.72
CA ASP A 94 -13.48 -15.42 -21.01
C ASP A 94 -12.77 -14.92 -19.74
N GLU A 95 -13.04 -15.57 -18.63
CA GLU A 95 -12.51 -15.14 -17.32
C GLU A 95 -11.00 -15.40 -17.17
N GLN A 96 -10.44 -16.34 -17.94
CA GLN A 96 -9.02 -16.72 -17.90
C GLN A 96 -8.20 -16.04 -19.01
N ASP A 97 -8.86 -15.55 -20.07
CA ASP A 97 -8.24 -14.81 -21.17
C ASP A 97 -9.15 -13.66 -21.60
N ARG A 98 -8.97 -12.49 -21.04
CA ARG A 98 -9.80 -11.30 -21.26
C ARG A 98 -9.77 -10.78 -22.72
N THR A 99 -8.84 -11.26 -23.52
CA THR A 99 -8.78 -10.96 -24.96
C THR A 99 -9.78 -11.77 -25.76
N GLN A 100 -10.31 -12.85 -25.19
CA GLN A 100 -11.37 -13.68 -25.81
C GLN A 100 -12.74 -13.09 -25.48
N ILE A 101 -13.25 -12.28 -26.41
CA ILE A 101 -14.57 -11.63 -26.33
C ILE A 101 -15.47 -12.31 -27.35
N ASP A 102 -16.64 -12.79 -26.91
CA ASP A 102 -17.63 -13.40 -27.81
C ASP A 102 -18.10 -12.43 -28.87
N GLU A 103 -18.32 -12.93 -30.10
CA GLU A 103 -18.92 -12.12 -31.18
C GLU A 103 -20.41 -11.84 -30.94
N GLU A 104 -21.08 -12.65 -30.12
CA GLU A 104 -22.51 -12.51 -29.82
C GLU A 104 -22.76 -11.29 -28.95
N ILE A 105 -23.62 -10.39 -29.41
CA ILE A 105 -24.07 -9.22 -28.66
C ILE A 105 -25.35 -9.59 -27.92
N ILE A 106 -25.35 -9.42 -26.61
CA ILE A 106 -26.50 -9.63 -25.73
C ILE A 106 -27.14 -8.27 -25.41
N GLU A 107 -28.43 -8.11 -25.72
CA GLU A 107 -29.21 -7.01 -25.16
C GLU A 107 -29.67 -7.35 -23.78
N CYS A 108 -29.42 -6.50 -22.79
CA CYS A 108 -29.67 -6.75 -21.39
C CYS A 108 -30.00 -5.46 -20.62
N GLU A 109 -30.30 -5.59 -19.35
CA GLU A 109 -30.32 -4.50 -18.38
C GLU A 109 -29.17 -4.68 -17.40
N ALA A 110 -28.56 -3.59 -16.93
CA ALA A 110 -27.56 -3.62 -15.88
C ALA A 110 -27.62 -2.37 -14.99
N TRP A 111 -27.08 -2.50 -13.78
CA TRP A 111 -26.96 -1.43 -12.81
C TRP A 111 -25.75 -0.56 -13.13
N THR A 112 -25.95 0.43 -13.97
CA THR A 112 -24.85 1.28 -14.49
C THR A 112 -25.15 2.78 -14.38
N ARG A 113 -26.32 3.16 -13.87
CA ARG A 113 -26.70 4.56 -13.75
C ARG A 113 -26.59 5.07 -12.32
N TYR A 114 -25.73 6.09 -12.13
CA TYR A 114 -25.51 6.74 -10.84
C TYR A 114 -25.94 8.19 -10.94
N THR A 115 -27.01 8.54 -10.22
CA THR A 115 -27.64 9.86 -10.23
C THR A 115 -27.47 10.62 -8.92
N PHE A 116 -27.07 9.91 -7.85
CA PHE A 116 -26.85 10.45 -6.52
C PHE A 116 -28.02 11.31 -6.04
N PRO A 117 -29.24 10.72 -5.95
CA PRO A 117 -30.47 11.50 -5.78
C PRO A 117 -30.53 12.30 -4.48
N VAL A 118 -29.88 11.84 -3.42
CA VAL A 118 -29.84 12.55 -2.12
C VAL A 118 -28.83 13.69 -2.14
N ARG A 119 -27.67 13.52 -2.80
CA ARG A 119 -26.72 14.61 -3.01
C ARG A 119 -27.28 15.68 -3.96
N ALA A 120 -28.19 15.31 -4.85
CA ALA A 120 -28.98 16.21 -5.71
C ALA A 120 -28.14 17.25 -6.48
N GLY A 121 -27.00 16.83 -7.02
CA GLY A 121 -26.12 17.67 -7.82
C GLY A 121 -25.20 18.61 -6.99
N GLN A 122 -25.21 18.54 -5.66
CA GLN A 122 -24.24 19.29 -4.84
C GLN A 122 -22.83 18.76 -5.15
N TYR A 123 -21.86 19.64 -5.28
CA TYR A 123 -20.46 19.43 -5.66
C TYR A 123 -20.23 19.00 -7.12
N SER A 124 -21.03 18.09 -7.69
CA SER A 124 -20.99 17.70 -9.08
C SER A 124 -22.39 17.35 -9.60
N GLN A 125 -22.68 17.73 -10.84
CA GLN A 125 -23.90 17.38 -11.56
C GLN A 125 -23.68 16.22 -12.55
N PHE A 126 -22.49 15.62 -12.55
CA PHE A 126 -22.17 14.52 -13.45
C PHE A 126 -23.00 13.29 -13.11
N VAL A 127 -23.62 12.72 -14.13
CA VAL A 127 -24.38 11.47 -14.06
C VAL A 127 -23.57 10.41 -14.77
N TRP A 128 -23.28 9.34 -14.07
CA TRP A 128 -22.63 8.17 -14.65
C TRP A 128 -23.69 7.32 -15.33
N ASP A 129 -23.48 6.96 -16.56
CA ASP A 129 -24.30 6.02 -17.34
C ASP A 129 -23.40 4.90 -17.91
N TYR A 130 -24.00 3.91 -18.60
CA TYR A 130 -23.26 2.78 -19.17
C TYR A 130 -22.08 3.19 -20.07
N LYS A 131 -22.08 4.41 -20.63
CA LYS A 131 -20.99 4.92 -21.49
C LYS A 131 -19.75 5.32 -20.70
N CYS A 132 -19.88 5.38 -19.38
CA CYS A 132 -18.77 5.64 -18.46
C CYS A 132 -17.98 4.36 -18.11
N PHE A 133 -18.45 3.19 -18.56
CA PHE A 133 -17.90 1.92 -18.13
C PHE A 133 -17.46 1.04 -19.28
N SER A 134 -16.36 0.29 -19.09
CA SER A 134 -15.82 -0.66 -20.06
C SER A 134 -16.41 -2.06 -19.90
N GLY A 135 -16.78 -2.46 -18.68
CA GLY A 135 -17.29 -3.79 -18.36
C GLY A 135 -18.06 -3.86 -17.05
N ILE A 136 -18.76 -4.97 -16.86
CA ILE A 136 -19.58 -5.29 -15.67
C ILE A 136 -19.50 -6.79 -15.36
N ASP A 137 -19.89 -7.19 -14.14
CA ASP A 137 -19.88 -8.59 -13.68
C ASP A 137 -21.26 -9.23 -13.54
N HIS A 138 -22.30 -8.46 -13.79
CA HIS A 138 -23.69 -8.94 -13.69
C HIS A 138 -24.61 -8.26 -14.70
N ILE A 139 -25.46 -9.05 -15.36
CA ILE A 139 -26.52 -8.56 -16.24
C ILE A 139 -27.89 -9.09 -15.79
N GLU A 140 -28.95 -8.39 -16.18
CA GLU A 140 -30.33 -8.80 -15.98
C GLU A 140 -31.08 -8.79 -17.33
N ASN A 141 -32.09 -9.66 -17.44
CA ASN A 141 -32.91 -9.81 -18.65
C ASN A 141 -32.09 -10.08 -19.95
N PRO A 142 -31.29 -11.18 -20.03
CA PRO A 142 -31.27 -12.35 -19.11
C PRO A 142 -30.45 -12.08 -17.84
N THR A 143 -30.73 -12.78 -16.73
CA THR A 143 -29.92 -12.71 -15.51
C THR A 143 -28.75 -13.66 -15.60
N GLU A 144 -27.53 -13.14 -15.49
CA GLU A 144 -26.31 -13.91 -15.58
C GLU A 144 -25.16 -13.18 -14.87
N ASP A 145 -24.30 -13.95 -14.16
CA ASP A 145 -23.04 -13.48 -13.60
C ASP A 145 -21.89 -13.88 -14.52
N GLY A 146 -20.84 -13.08 -14.58
CA GLY A 146 -19.67 -13.30 -15.42
C GLY A 146 -19.02 -11.98 -15.82
N VAL A 147 -17.98 -12.01 -16.62
CA VAL A 147 -17.36 -10.81 -17.12
C VAL A 147 -17.96 -10.43 -18.47
N PHE A 148 -18.51 -9.23 -18.54
CA PHE A 148 -19.16 -8.70 -19.73
C PHE A 148 -18.50 -7.41 -20.16
N LYS A 149 -18.05 -7.35 -21.42
CA LYS A 149 -17.60 -6.14 -22.09
C LYS A 149 -18.81 -5.32 -22.53
N ILE A 150 -18.91 -4.08 -22.14
CA ILE A 150 -19.96 -3.18 -22.61
C ILE A 150 -19.68 -2.79 -24.08
N VAL A 151 -20.67 -2.94 -24.94
CA VAL A 151 -20.61 -2.46 -26.31
C VAL A 151 -20.95 -0.98 -26.32
N ASN A 152 -19.94 -0.15 -26.49
CA ASN A 152 -20.03 1.29 -26.38
C ASN A 152 -19.43 1.94 -27.63
N ASP A 153 -20.29 2.48 -28.49
CA ASP A 153 -19.86 3.16 -29.73
C ASP A 153 -19.11 4.48 -29.47
N TYR A 154 -19.13 4.99 -28.21
CA TYR A 154 -18.48 6.24 -27.84
C TYR A 154 -16.98 6.08 -27.59
N THR A 155 -16.57 4.98 -26.98
CA THR A 155 -15.17 4.73 -26.58
C THR A 155 -14.45 3.70 -27.43
N GLY A 156 -15.15 3.05 -28.37
CA GLY A 156 -14.61 2.06 -29.31
C GLY A 156 -14.61 0.62 -28.76
N GLU A 157 -14.01 -0.27 -29.53
CA GLU A 157 -13.95 -1.70 -29.24
C GLU A 157 -12.84 -2.03 -28.23
N GLY A 158 -12.93 -3.22 -27.63
CA GLY A 158 -11.92 -3.78 -26.71
C GLY A 158 -11.83 -3.08 -25.34
N TRP A 159 -10.87 -3.53 -24.58
CA TRP A 159 -10.53 -3.00 -23.26
C TRP A 159 -9.64 -1.74 -23.34
N ASN A 160 -9.44 -1.05 -22.21
CA ASN A 160 -8.37 -0.05 -22.12
C ASN A 160 -7.01 -0.69 -22.35
N GLU A 161 -6.10 0.05 -22.97
CA GLU A 161 -4.72 -0.34 -23.17
C GLU A 161 -3.81 0.27 -22.09
N GLN A 162 -2.56 -0.18 -22.00
CA GLN A 162 -1.58 0.20 -20.96
C GLN A 162 -2.04 -0.15 -19.54
N VAL A 163 -2.65 -1.29 -19.40
CA VAL A 163 -2.94 -2.00 -18.15
C VAL A 163 -2.04 -3.25 -18.06
N ASP A 164 -2.07 -3.96 -16.95
CA ASP A 164 -1.33 -5.24 -16.83
C ASP A 164 -1.81 -6.27 -17.86
N ASP A 165 -0.91 -7.10 -18.34
CA ASP A 165 -1.17 -8.17 -19.31
C ASP A 165 -1.58 -9.51 -18.69
N GLU A 166 -1.73 -9.55 -17.38
CA GLU A 166 -2.33 -10.69 -16.68
C GLU A 166 -3.72 -10.99 -17.28
N LEU A 167 -4.04 -12.26 -17.47
CA LEU A 167 -5.25 -12.69 -18.20
C LEU A 167 -5.36 -12.11 -19.62
N GLY A 168 -4.24 -11.75 -20.26
CA GLY A 168 -4.19 -11.13 -21.58
C GLY A 168 -4.46 -9.61 -21.61
N ASN A 169 -5.33 -9.13 -20.75
CA ASN A 169 -5.60 -7.70 -20.47
C ASN A 169 -6.36 -7.60 -19.15
N PHE A 170 -5.83 -6.89 -18.16
CA PHE A 170 -6.45 -6.81 -16.85
C PHE A 170 -7.11 -5.45 -16.54
N ASP A 171 -7.74 -4.83 -17.55
CA ASP A 171 -8.58 -3.64 -17.34
C ASP A 171 -9.73 -3.92 -16.37
N TYR A 172 -10.47 -5.01 -16.59
CA TYR A 172 -11.60 -5.36 -15.73
C TYR A 172 -11.16 -5.97 -14.40
N LEU A 173 -11.54 -5.33 -13.28
CA LEU A 173 -11.34 -5.85 -11.92
C LEU A 173 -12.66 -6.34 -11.30
N MET A 174 -13.64 -5.46 -11.15
CA MET A 174 -14.94 -5.75 -10.51
C MET A 174 -15.99 -4.68 -10.79
N GLY A 175 -17.25 -4.97 -10.49
CA GLY A 175 -18.36 -4.02 -10.52
C GLY A 175 -18.55 -3.37 -11.88
N ALA A 176 -18.92 -2.10 -11.91
CA ALA A 176 -18.95 -1.29 -13.12
C ALA A 176 -17.57 -0.65 -13.33
N ASN A 177 -16.74 -1.30 -14.18
CA ASN A 177 -15.36 -0.90 -14.46
C ASN A 177 -15.30 0.38 -15.27
N ILE A 178 -14.58 1.38 -14.80
CA ILE A 178 -14.57 2.72 -15.41
C ILE A 178 -13.80 2.71 -16.74
N ASP A 179 -14.40 3.33 -17.78
CA ASP A 179 -13.76 3.51 -19.08
C ASP A 179 -13.06 4.87 -19.18
N PHE A 180 -11.75 4.87 -18.97
CA PHE A 180 -10.94 6.09 -19.03
C PHE A 180 -10.81 6.70 -20.43
N ARG A 181 -11.20 5.99 -21.49
CA ARG A 181 -11.28 6.55 -22.86
C ARG A 181 -12.41 7.57 -22.99
N ASN A 182 -13.37 7.58 -22.06
CA ASN A 182 -14.41 8.60 -21.99
C ASN A 182 -13.83 9.88 -21.35
N HIS A 183 -13.60 10.90 -22.18
CA HIS A 183 -13.03 12.17 -21.73
C HIS A 183 -13.83 12.85 -20.60
N ALA A 184 -15.17 12.75 -20.63
CA ALA A 184 -16.00 13.34 -19.57
C ALA A 184 -15.75 12.66 -18.20
N VAL A 185 -15.49 11.37 -18.21
CA VAL A 185 -15.13 10.60 -17.00
C VAL A 185 -13.77 11.05 -16.44
N THR A 186 -12.76 11.16 -17.31
CA THR A 186 -11.41 11.60 -16.87
C THR A 186 -11.42 13.01 -16.31
N GLU A 187 -12.19 13.92 -16.89
CA GLU A 187 -12.33 15.28 -16.38
C GLU A 187 -13.12 15.33 -15.06
N GLU A 188 -14.14 14.49 -14.89
CA GLU A 188 -14.88 14.39 -13.63
C GLU A 188 -13.98 13.88 -12.50
N ILE A 189 -13.13 12.88 -12.74
CA ILE A 189 -12.19 12.35 -11.75
C ILE A 189 -11.09 13.39 -11.42
N LYS A 190 -10.61 14.18 -12.39
CA LYS A 190 -9.69 15.30 -12.13
C LYS A 190 -10.37 16.41 -11.33
N TYR A 191 -11.62 16.73 -11.65
CA TYR A 191 -12.41 17.71 -10.90
C TYR A 191 -12.62 17.26 -9.45
N TRP A 192 -12.95 15.98 -9.23
CA TRP A 192 -13.04 15.40 -7.90
C TRP A 192 -11.72 15.51 -7.13
N ALA A 193 -10.61 15.23 -7.77
CA ALA A 193 -9.29 15.32 -7.12
C ALA A 193 -9.01 16.73 -6.58
N ARG A 194 -9.28 17.77 -7.37
CA ARG A 194 -9.19 19.15 -6.89
C ARG A 194 -10.13 19.39 -5.72
N TRP A 195 -11.39 18.99 -5.86
CA TRP A 195 -12.40 19.18 -4.83
C TRP A 195 -12.00 18.52 -3.51
N VAL A 196 -11.55 17.28 -3.54
CA VAL A 196 -11.18 16.57 -2.30
C VAL A 196 -9.96 17.20 -1.63
N MET A 197 -8.98 17.66 -2.40
CA MET A 197 -7.85 18.44 -1.86
C MET A 197 -8.31 19.76 -1.20
N GLU A 198 -9.22 20.48 -1.84
CA GLU A 198 -9.78 21.72 -1.28
C GLU A 198 -10.60 21.46 0.01
N GLN A 199 -11.32 20.33 0.08
CA GLN A 199 -12.11 19.96 1.26
C GLN A 199 -11.24 19.52 2.44
N THR A 200 -10.18 18.74 2.18
CA THR A 200 -9.43 18.04 3.21
C THR A 200 -8.07 18.66 3.49
N GLY A 201 -7.48 19.32 2.49
CA GLY A 201 -6.11 19.80 2.58
C GLY A 201 -5.10 18.64 2.72
N CYS A 202 -5.36 17.47 2.15
CA CYS A 202 -4.44 16.32 2.21
C CYS A 202 -3.07 16.65 1.61
N ASP A 203 -2.06 15.88 2.01
CA ASP A 203 -0.67 16.07 1.63
C ASP A 203 -0.23 15.08 0.53
N GLY A 204 -1.13 14.22 0.09
CA GLY A 204 -0.87 13.26 -0.97
C GLY A 204 -1.94 12.20 -1.12
N PHE A 205 -1.61 11.17 -1.90
CA PHE A 205 -2.54 10.12 -2.27
C PHE A 205 -1.89 8.74 -2.29
N ARG A 206 -2.67 7.73 -1.90
CA ARG A 206 -2.42 6.34 -2.27
C ARG A 206 -3.36 5.97 -3.40
N LEU A 207 -2.82 5.50 -4.51
CA LEU A 207 -3.58 5.12 -5.70
C LEU A 207 -3.83 3.61 -5.68
N ASP A 208 -5.10 3.25 -5.60
CA ASP A 208 -5.56 1.87 -5.54
C ASP A 208 -5.47 1.17 -6.91
N ALA A 209 -5.08 -0.11 -6.91
CA ALA A 209 -5.22 -1.05 -8.01
C ALA A 209 -4.75 -0.53 -9.39
N VAL A 210 -3.62 0.20 -9.43
CA VAL A 210 -3.18 0.92 -10.65
C VAL A 210 -2.85 0.01 -11.83
N LYS A 211 -2.59 -1.29 -11.60
CA LYS A 211 -2.34 -2.24 -12.69
C LYS A 211 -3.56 -2.46 -13.60
N HIS A 212 -4.77 -2.14 -13.10
CA HIS A 212 -6.04 -2.24 -13.84
C HIS A 212 -6.46 -0.91 -14.50
N ILE A 213 -5.70 0.15 -14.31
CA ILE A 213 -6.03 1.51 -14.80
C ILE A 213 -4.97 1.93 -15.80
N PRO A 214 -5.37 2.48 -16.98
CA PRO A 214 -4.42 2.91 -17.99
C PRO A 214 -3.33 3.83 -17.43
N ALA A 215 -2.06 3.47 -17.61
CA ALA A 215 -0.94 4.26 -17.09
C ALA A 215 -0.94 5.71 -17.59
N TRP A 216 -1.39 5.94 -18.86
CA TRP A 216 -1.52 7.30 -19.41
C TRP A 216 -2.52 8.18 -18.64
N PHE A 217 -3.59 7.57 -18.08
CA PHE A 217 -4.56 8.31 -17.26
C PHE A 217 -3.92 8.77 -15.96
N TYR A 218 -3.28 7.86 -15.21
CA TYR A 218 -2.63 8.24 -13.95
C TYR A 218 -1.47 9.20 -14.16
N LYS A 219 -0.70 9.06 -15.25
CA LYS A 219 0.31 10.07 -15.59
C LYS A 219 -0.33 11.47 -15.69
N ALA A 220 -1.39 11.60 -16.47
CA ALA A 220 -2.09 12.89 -16.67
C ALA A 220 -2.81 13.37 -15.40
N TRP A 221 -3.34 12.45 -14.60
CA TRP A 221 -4.00 12.75 -13.33
C TRP A 221 -3.00 13.25 -12.28
N ILE A 222 -1.84 12.60 -12.15
CA ILE A 222 -0.77 13.00 -11.24
C ILE A 222 -0.23 14.38 -11.63
N GLU A 223 0.00 14.63 -12.91
CA GLU A 223 0.40 15.97 -13.40
C GLU A 223 -0.62 17.03 -13.00
N HIS A 224 -1.91 16.74 -13.20
CA HIS A 224 -2.99 17.66 -12.83
C HIS A 224 -3.00 17.97 -11.31
N VAL A 225 -2.95 16.96 -10.44
CA VAL A 225 -3.00 17.19 -8.99
C VAL A 225 -1.76 17.91 -8.48
N GLN A 226 -0.58 17.62 -9.03
CA GLN A 226 0.65 18.32 -8.70
C GLN A 226 0.64 19.80 -9.15
N GLU A 227 0.02 20.09 -10.32
CA GLU A 227 -0.11 21.46 -10.82
C GLU A 227 -1.04 22.31 -9.96
N VAL A 228 -2.16 21.73 -9.48
CA VAL A 228 -3.18 22.50 -8.72
C VAL A 228 -2.92 22.50 -7.21
N ALA A 229 -2.03 21.63 -6.71
CA ALA A 229 -1.69 21.57 -5.30
C ALA A 229 -0.85 22.78 -4.87
N PRO A 230 -1.06 23.32 -3.64
CA PRO A 230 -0.27 24.43 -3.13
C PRO A 230 1.18 24.06 -2.77
N GLN A 231 1.47 22.76 -2.63
CA GLN A 231 2.79 22.20 -2.32
C GLN A 231 2.93 20.83 -2.98
N PRO A 232 4.16 20.30 -3.17
CA PRO A 232 4.37 18.98 -3.72
C PRO A 232 3.62 17.90 -2.91
N LEU A 233 2.88 17.03 -3.61
CA LEU A 233 2.15 15.93 -3.01
C LEU A 233 3.02 14.67 -2.97
N PHE A 234 2.92 13.90 -1.89
CA PHE A 234 3.44 12.54 -1.86
C PHE A 234 2.43 11.60 -2.51
N ILE A 235 2.87 10.83 -3.51
CA ILE A 235 2.00 9.89 -4.21
C ILE A 235 2.65 8.51 -4.20
N VAL A 236 1.91 7.53 -3.70
CA VAL A 236 2.28 6.12 -3.75
C VAL A 236 1.16 5.33 -4.42
N ALA A 237 1.51 4.39 -5.28
CA ALA A 237 0.54 3.59 -6.02
C ALA A 237 0.71 2.09 -5.71
N GLU A 238 -0.41 1.40 -5.73
CA GLU A 238 -0.45 -0.04 -5.57
C GLU A 238 -0.47 -0.73 -6.92
N TYR A 239 0.70 -1.18 -7.37
CA TYR A 239 0.84 -2.12 -8.47
C TYR A 239 1.17 -3.48 -7.89
N TRP A 240 0.16 -4.30 -7.58
CA TRP A 240 0.38 -5.57 -6.90
C TRP A 240 0.81 -6.66 -7.89
N SER A 241 2.11 -6.85 -7.98
CA SER A 241 2.78 -7.91 -8.72
C SER A 241 4.06 -8.30 -8.01
N HIS A 242 4.44 -9.57 -8.07
CA HIS A 242 5.71 -10.05 -7.51
C HIS A 242 6.87 -9.99 -8.54
N GLU A 243 6.60 -9.55 -9.75
CA GLU A 243 7.56 -9.35 -10.84
C GLU A 243 8.05 -7.90 -10.84
N VAL A 244 9.29 -7.68 -10.37
CA VAL A 244 9.86 -6.32 -10.26
C VAL A 244 9.91 -5.58 -11.60
N GLU A 245 10.08 -6.31 -12.69
CA GLU A 245 10.11 -5.77 -14.06
C GLU A 245 8.80 -5.07 -14.42
N LYS A 246 7.66 -5.62 -13.98
CA LYS A 246 6.34 -4.98 -14.19
C LYS A 246 6.21 -3.66 -13.43
N LEU A 247 6.69 -3.63 -12.18
CA LEU A 247 6.71 -2.40 -11.39
C LEU A 247 7.59 -1.33 -12.05
N GLN A 248 8.79 -1.71 -12.51
CA GLN A 248 9.69 -0.78 -13.22
C GLN A 248 9.08 -0.28 -14.53
N GLN A 249 8.44 -1.15 -15.31
CA GLN A 249 7.73 -0.74 -16.53
C GLN A 249 6.60 0.26 -16.23
N TYR A 250 5.85 0.07 -15.15
CA TYR A 250 4.81 1.03 -14.75
C TYR A 250 5.41 2.38 -14.36
N ILE A 251 6.52 2.39 -13.59
CA ILE A 251 7.24 3.62 -13.24
C ILE A 251 7.69 4.37 -14.50
N ASP A 252 8.20 3.65 -15.50
CA ASP A 252 8.60 4.22 -16.78
C ASP A 252 7.41 4.81 -17.54
N LEU A 253 6.26 4.09 -17.60
CA LEU A 253 5.04 4.56 -18.28
C LEU A 253 4.48 5.85 -17.65
N VAL A 254 4.58 6.00 -16.35
CA VAL A 254 4.16 7.23 -15.65
C VAL A 254 5.30 8.25 -15.48
N GLU A 255 6.45 8.03 -16.14
CA GLU A 255 7.64 8.90 -16.13
C GLU A 255 8.17 9.20 -14.72
N GLY A 256 8.17 8.20 -13.83
CA GLY A 256 8.66 8.33 -12.46
C GLY A 256 7.84 9.27 -11.57
N LYS A 257 6.57 9.52 -11.89
CA LYS A 257 5.74 10.50 -11.17
C LYS A 257 5.12 9.97 -9.88
N THR A 258 5.25 8.69 -9.60
CA THR A 258 4.75 8.04 -8.38
C THR A 258 5.73 7.03 -7.84
N MET A 259 5.69 6.81 -6.53
CA MET A 259 6.33 5.66 -5.90
C MET A 259 5.38 4.46 -5.95
N LEU A 260 5.91 3.25 -5.79
CA LEU A 260 5.12 2.02 -5.70
C LEU A 260 5.39 1.29 -4.40
N PHE A 261 4.38 0.61 -3.87
CA PHE A 261 4.60 -0.39 -2.82
C PHE A 261 5.45 -1.54 -3.37
N ASP A 262 6.47 -1.95 -2.61
CA ASP A 262 7.37 -3.06 -2.97
C ASP A 262 6.71 -4.42 -2.67
N ALA A 263 5.73 -4.80 -3.50
CA ALA A 263 5.04 -6.08 -3.39
C ALA A 263 5.99 -7.29 -3.50
N PRO A 264 7.04 -7.28 -4.37
CA PRO A 264 8.06 -8.33 -4.35
C PRO A 264 8.74 -8.52 -3.00
N LEU A 265 9.10 -7.44 -2.30
CA LEU A 265 9.73 -7.51 -0.96
C LEU A 265 8.76 -8.07 0.08
N GLN A 266 7.49 -7.65 0.05
CA GLN A 266 6.47 -8.17 0.96
C GLN A 266 6.31 -9.68 0.81
N MET A 267 6.26 -10.20 -0.42
CA MET A 267 6.20 -11.64 -0.68
C MET A 267 7.43 -12.38 -0.15
N LYS A 268 8.63 -11.80 -0.31
CA LYS A 268 9.85 -12.39 0.26
C LYS A 268 9.82 -12.45 1.80
N PHE A 269 9.26 -11.45 2.47
CA PHE A 269 9.05 -11.51 3.91
C PHE A 269 8.06 -12.61 4.31
N HIS A 270 6.95 -12.74 3.56
CA HIS A 270 6.02 -13.85 3.75
C HIS A 270 6.71 -15.22 3.63
N GLU A 271 7.44 -15.43 2.52
CA GLU A 271 8.17 -16.68 2.27
C GLU A 271 9.23 -16.95 3.34
N ALA A 272 10.06 -15.95 3.67
CA ALA A 272 11.10 -16.07 4.68
C ALA A 272 10.55 -16.43 6.06
N SER A 273 9.43 -15.83 6.44
CA SER A 273 8.77 -16.10 7.72
C SER A 273 8.27 -17.55 7.84
N ARG A 274 7.84 -18.14 6.73
CA ARG A 274 7.31 -19.51 6.66
C ARG A 274 8.39 -20.57 6.50
N GLN A 275 9.44 -20.28 5.73
CA GLN A 275 10.55 -21.20 5.51
C GLN A 275 11.55 -21.19 6.71
N GLY A 276 11.56 -20.12 7.50
CA GLY A 276 12.45 -20.01 8.65
C GLY A 276 13.92 -20.17 8.24
N ARG A 277 14.64 -21.05 8.91
CA ARG A 277 16.07 -21.31 8.66
C ARG A 277 16.41 -21.82 7.24
N ASP A 278 15.44 -22.32 6.50
CA ASP A 278 15.65 -22.83 5.15
C ASP A 278 15.66 -21.71 4.10
N TYR A 279 15.21 -20.50 4.45
CA TYR A 279 15.26 -19.32 3.60
C TYR A 279 16.64 -18.66 3.61
N ASP A 280 17.16 -18.33 2.44
CA ASP A 280 18.44 -17.62 2.30
C ASP A 280 18.25 -16.10 2.46
N MET A 281 18.50 -15.60 3.68
CA MET A 281 18.41 -14.17 4.02
C MET A 281 19.37 -13.29 3.21
N SER A 282 20.46 -13.84 2.67
CA SER A 282 21.38 -13.06 1.83
C SER A 282 20.72 -12.58 0.53
N GLN A 283 19.62 -13.22 0.12
CA GLN A 283 18.84 -12.94 -1.09
C GLN A 283 17.55 -12.17 -0.82
N ILE A 284 17.32 -11.67 0.41
CA ILE A 284 16.04 -11.08 0.81
C ILE A 284 15.63 -9.87 -0.05
N PHE A 285 16.57 -9.14 -0.62
CA PHE A 285 16.31 -8.00 -1.50
C PHE A 285 16.44 -8.32 -3.00
N SER A 286 16.96 -9.50 -3.37
CA SER A 286 17.17 -9.86 -4.78
C SER A 286 15.84 -9.87 -5.55
N GLY A 287 15.73 -9.08 -6.61
CA GLY A 287 14.52 -8.95 -7.43
C GLY A 287 13.37 -8.20 -6.73
N THR A 288 13.69 -7.26 -5.84
CA THR A 288 12.73 -6.36 -5.21
C THR A 288 12.82 -4.96 -5.82
N LEU A 289 11.76 -4.17 -5.64
CA LEU A 289 11.77 -2.80 -6.16
C LEU A 289 12.79 -1.93 -5.42
N VAL A 290 12.94 -2.09 -4.10
CA VAL A 290 13.90 -1.32 -3.32
C VAL A 290 15.37 -1.62 -3.67
N GLU A 291 15.67 -2.80 -4.22
CA GLU A 291 16.98 -3.09 -4.79
C GLU A 291 17.14 -2.45 -6.17
N ALA A 292 16.14 -2.58 -7.03
CA ALA A 292 16.19 -2.16 -8.43
C ALA A 292 16.05 -0.64 -8.61
N ASP A 293 15.15 -0.01 -7.85
CA ASP A 293 14.86 1.43 -7.87
C ASP A 293 14.47 1.95 -6.47
N PRO A 294 15.44 2.18 -5.60
CA PRO A 294 15.20 2.59 -4.21
C PRO A 294 14.47 3.93 -4.06
N PHE A 295 14.51 4.80 -5.06
CA PHE A 295 13.86 6.12 -5.02
C PHE A 295 12.35 6.03 -5.21
N HIS A 296 11.87 5.01 -5.92
CA HIS A 296 10.44 4.81 -6.16
C HIS A 296 9.82 3.70 -5.30
N ALA A 297 10.58 3.12 -4.37
CA ALA A 297 10.11 2.03 -3.52
C ALA A 297 9.53 2.52 -2.19
N VAL A 298 8.28 2.15 -1.90
CA VAL A 298 7.68 2.19 -0.56
C VAL A 298 7.66 0.77 -0.02
N THR A 299 8.49 0.51 0.99
CA THR A 299 8.65 -0.82 1.58
C THR A 299 7.61 -1.06 2.67
N LEU A 300 7.10 -2.29 2.75
CA LEU A 300 6.08 -2.69 3.74
C LEU A 300 6.31 -4.13 4.21
N VAL A 301 5.81 -4.46 5.40
CA VAL A 301 5.81 -5.83 5.95
C VAL A 301 4.42 -6.46 5.81
N THR A 302 3.39 -5.73 6.18
CA THR A 302 1.98 -6.14 6.13
C THR A 302 1.14 -4.94 5.73
N ASN A 303 0.01 -5.18 5.07
CA ASN A 303 -1.05 -4.20 4.87
C ASN A 303 -2.44 -4.86 5.09
N HIS A 304 -3.51 -4.10 4.85
CA HIS A 304 -4.88 -4.56 5.05
C HIS A 304 -5.33 -5.67 4.09
N ASP A 305 -4.65 -5.85 2.95
CA ASP A 305 -4.94 -6.90 1.96
C ASP A 305 -4.09 -8.16 2.15
N THR A 306 -2.88 -8.02 2.71
CA THR A 306 -1.99 -9.18 2.96
C THR A 306 -2.19 -9.84 4.31
N GLN A 307 -3.00 -9.25 5.20
CA GLN A 307 -3.38 -9.89 6.48
C GLN A 307 -4.27 -11.13 6.25
N PRO A 308 -4.43 -12.02 7.25
CA PRO A 308 -5.17 -13.26 7.08
C PRO A 308 -6.59 -13.05 6.56
N LEU A 309 -7.03 -13.94 5.66
CA LEU A 309 -8.36 -13.98 5.01
C LEU A 309 -8.71 -12.77 4.15
N GLN A 310 -7.76 -11.91 3.81
CA GLN A 310 -8.01 -10.79 2.91
C GLN A 310 -7.59 -11.12 1.46
N ALA A 311 -7.94 -10.25 0.52
CA ALA A 311 -7.87 -10.50 -0.93
C ALA A 311 -6.49 -10.93 -1.46
N LEU A 312 -5.41 -10.44 -0.87
CA LEU A 312 -4.03 -10.73 -1.25
C LEU A 312 -3.29 -11.46 -0.13
N GLU A 313 -3.99 -12.32 0.60
CA GLU A 313 -3.50 -13.00 1.79
C GLU A 313 -2.07 -13.54 1.63
N ALA A 314 -1.13 -12.90 2.31
CA ALA A 314 0.28 -13.27 2.38
C ALA A 314 0.86 -12.83 3.74
N PRO A 315 0.34 -13.36 4.86
CA PRO A 315 0.74 -12.88 6.19
C PRO A 315 2.20 -13.22 6.47
N VAL A 316 2.90 -12.26 7.09
CA VAL A 316 4.22 -12.46 7.64
C VAL A 316 4.07 -12.95 9.07
N GLU A 317 4.69 -14.09 9.40
CA GLU A 317 4.60 -14.69 10.73
C GLU A 317 5.12 -13.73 11.82
N PRO A 318 4.47 -13.66 13.00
CA PRO A 318 4.81 -12.67 14.04
C PRO A 318 6.27 -12.70 14.47
N TRP A 319 6.90 -13.88 14.52
CA TRP A 319 8.31 -14.02 14.92
C TRP A 319 9.28 -13.32 13.94
N PHE A 320 8.94 -13.24 12.65
CA PHE A 320 9.79 -12.65 11.61
C PHE A 320 9.56 -11.14 11.45
N LYS A 321 8.42 -10.61 11.89
CA LYS A 321 8.08 -9.19 11.72
C LYS A 321 9.13 -8.24 12.31
N PRO A 322 9.73 -8.47 13.49
CA PRO A 322 10.80 -7.61 13.98
C PRO A 322 12.03 -7.57 13.04
N LEU A 323 12.40 -8.70 12.42
CA LEU A 323 13.47 -8.77 11.43
C LEU A 323 13.10 -7.96 10.17
N ALA A 324 11.90 -8.18 9.64
CA ALA A 324 11.40 -7.49 8.46
C ALA A 324 11.30 -5.96 8.68
N TYR A 325 10.77 -5.54 9.84
CA TYR A 325 10.72 -4.11 10.20
C TYR A 325 12.11 -3.51 10.39
N ALA A 326 13.07 -4.22 10.98
CA ALA A 326 14.46 -3.75 11.07
C ALA A 326 15.06 -3.53 9.68
N LEU A 327 14.77 -4.43 8.72
CA LEU A 327 15.24 -4.32 7.33
C LEU A 327 14.66 -3.10 6.60
N ILE A 328 13.39 -2.75 6.80
CA ILE A 328 12.81 -1.60 6.11
C ILE A 328 13.00 -0.27 6.86
N LEU A 329 13.09 -0.29 8.19
CA LEU A 329 13.20 0.92 9.01
C LEU A 329 14.64 1.42 9.12
N LEU A 330 15.63 0.53 9.25
CA LEU A 330 17.00 0.91 9.60
C LEU A 330 17.94 0.96 8.40
N ARG A 331 17.59 0.35 7.28
CA ARG A 331 18.35 0.51 6.02
C ARG A 331 18.15 1.89 5.42
N GLU A 332 19.07 2.27 4.51
CA GLU A 332 19.07 3.57 3.83
C GLU A 332 17.98 3.68 2.76
N ASN A 333 17.68 2.58 2.08
CA ASN A 333 16.91 2.55 0.85
C ASN A 333 15.42 2.37 1.07
N GLY A 334 14.61 3.07 0.27
CA GLY A 334 13.15 2.99 0.30
C GLY A 334 12.49 3.85 1.37
N VAL A 335 11.19 4.05 1.23
CA VAL A 335 10.34 4.73 2.22
C VAL A 335 9.57 3.66 3.00
N PRO A 336 9.83 3.47 4.31
CA PRO A 336 9.17 2.42 5.06
C PRO A 336 7.72 2.78 5.41
N SER A 337 6.83 1.80 5.27
CA SER A 337 5.45 1.84 5.73
C SER A 337 5.22 0.85 6.86
N VAL A 338 4.59 1.30 7.93
CA VAL A 338 4.25 0.49 9.11
C VAL A 338 2.75 0.28 9.16
N PHE A 339 2.33 -0.98 9.31
CA PHE A 339 0.92 -1.30 9.39
C PHE A 339 0.35 -1.01 10.78
N TYR A 340 -0.80 -0.32 10.84
CA TYR A 340 -1.44 0.10 12.10
C TYR A 340 -1.70 -1.07 13.05
N ALA A 341 -2.15 -2.22 12.52
CA ALA A 341 -2.43 -3.40 13.33
C ALA A 341 -1.17 -4.02 13.95
N ASP A 342 -0.01 -3.85 13.36
CA ASP A 342 1.25 -4.32 13.94
C ASP A 342 1.71 -3.45 15.13
N LEU A 343 1.29 -2.17 15.19
CA LEU A 343 1.56 -1.26 16.30
C LEU A 343 0.58 -1.41 17.46
N PHE A 344 -0.71 -1.66 17.18
CA PHE A 344 -1.78 -1.57 18.17
C PHE A 344 -2.56 -2.86 18.36
N GLY A 345 -2.27 -3.90 17.57
CA GLY A 345 -3.05 -5.11 17.49
C GLY A 345 -4.36 -4.93 16.74
N ALA A 346 -4.95 -6.01 16.32
CA ALA A 346 -6.31 -6.04 15.76
C ALA A 346 -6.95 -7.40 16.00
N SER A 347 -8.29 -7.41 16.09
CA SER A 347 -9.07 -8.63 16.03
C SER A 347 -10.29 -8.43 15.13
N TYR A 348 -10.61 -9.44 14.34
CA TYR A 348 -11.78 -9.44 13.45
C TYR A 348 -12.24 -10.86 13.16
N GLU A 349 -13.46 -10.98 12.64
CA GLU A 349 -13.98 -12.24 12.12
C GLU A 349 -14.16 -12.10 10.61
N ASP A 350 -13.77 -13.14 9.88
CA ASP A 350 -13.97 -13.19 8.44
C ASP A 350 -14.23 -14.63 7.98
N THR A 351 -14.76 -14.77 6.76
CA THR A 351 -15.14 -16.06 6.19
C THR A 351 -14.05 -16.57 5.25
N GLY A 352 -13.53 -17.76 5.56
CA GLY A 352 -12.53 -18.43 4.72
C GLY A 352 -13.12 -18.93 3.39
N GLY A 353 -12.23 -19.31 2.48
CA GLY A 353 -12.61 -19.91 1.18
C GLY A 353 -13.39 -21.23 1.28
N ASP A 354 -13.42 -21.85 2.44
CA ASP A 354 -14.22 -23.04 2.78
C ASP A 354 -15.65 -22.69 3.26
N GLY A 355 -15.97 -21.40 3.42
CA GLY A 355 -17.25 -20.90 3.89
C GLY A 355 -17.44 -20.86 5.41
N GLU A 356 -16.39 -21.23 6.18
CA GLU A 356 -16.41 -21.14 7.64
C GLU A 356 -15.93 -19.78 8.12
N THR A 357 -16.46 -19.31 9.25
CA THR A 357 -16.04 -18.04 9.87
C THR A 357 -14.92 -18.27 10.87
N TYR A 358 -13.86 -17.50 10.75
CA TYR A 358 -12.67 -17.56 11.60
C TYR A 358 -12.49 -16.27 12.40
N ALA A 359 -12.15 -16.41 13.67
CA ALA A 359 -11.70 -15.29 14.48
C ALA A 359 -10.19 -15.11 14.27
N ILE A 360 -9.79 -13.94 13.81
CA ILE A 360 -8.40 -13.58 13.55
C ILE A 360 -7.91 -12.64 14.65
N GLU A 361 -6.79 -12.99 15.25
CA GLU A 361 -6.09 -12.17 16.24
C GLU A 361 -4.72 -11.75 15.67
N MET A 362 -4.49 -10.46 15.55
CA MET A 362 -3.21 -9.88 15.14
C MET A 362 -2.54 -9.27 16.39
N PRO A 363 -1.46 -9.88 16.90
CA PRO A 363 -0.78 -9.35 18.07
C PRO A 363 -0.04 -8.05 17.75
N VAL A 364 0.12 -7.20 18.77
CA VAL A 364 1.10 -6.11 18.74
C VAL A 364 2.49 -6.71 18.52
N ILE A 365 3.27 -6.16 17.63
CA ILE A 365 4.63 -6.62 17.37
C ILE A 365 5.57 -6.00 18.39
N GLU A 366 6.11 -6.85 19.24
CA GLU A 366 7.11 -6.46 20.23
C GLU A 366 8.31 -5.78 19.53
N GLN A 367 8.90 -4.79 20.18
CA GLN A 367 10.06 -4.03 19.69
C GLN A 367 9.83 -3.16 18.44
N LEU A 368 8.61 -3.10 17.89
CA LEU A 368 8.36 -2.24 16.73
C LEU A 368 8.48 -0.74 17.07
N HIS A 369 8.08 -0.35 18.27
CA HIS A 369 8.27 1.02 18.78
C HIS A 369 9.76 1.35 18.92
N GLU A 370 10.54 0.46 19.48
CA GLU A 370 11.99 0.60 19.64
C GLU A 370 12.69 0.65 18.26
N LEU A 371 12.23 -0.12 17.29
CA LEU A 371 12.78 -0.06 15.91
C LEU A 371 12.48 1.27 15.21
N ILE A 372 11.30 1.86 15.46
CA ILE A 372 10.98 3.21 14.94
C ILE A 372 11.83 4.27 15.66
N ASP A 373 12.03 4.16 16.97
CA ASP A 373 12.93 5.04 17.72
C ASP A 373 14.38 4.90 17.24
N ALA A 374 14.85 3.66 17.03
CA ALA A 374 16.18 3.40 16.47
C ALA A 374 16.38 4.03 15.08
N ARG A 375 15.34 4.02 14.23
CA ARG A 375 15.37 4.71 12.94
C ARG A 375 15.65 6.21 13.11
N GLN A 376 14.96 6.86 14.03
CA GLN A 376 15.10 8.29 14.25
C GLN A 376 16.45 8.68 14.86
N ARG A 377 16.97 7.84 15.75
CA ARG A 377 18.19 8.15 16.52
C ARG A 377 19.48 7.65 15.90
N PHE A 378 19.45 6.53 15.16
CA PHE A 378 20.68 5.80 14.82
C PHE A 378 20.80 5.42 13.34
N ALA A 379 19.72 5.45 12.55
CA ALA A 379 19.76 4.99 11.17
C ALA A 379 20.24 6.10 10.20
N HIS A 380 21.38 6.71 10.51
CA HIS A 380 21.96 7.83 9.77
C HIS A 380 23.30 7.49 9.11
N GLY A 381 23.71 8.29 8.14
CA GLY A 381 24.99 8.14 7.44
C GLY A 381 25.03 7.01 6.43
N VAL A 382 26.23 6.64 6.01
CA VAL A 382 26.48 5.65 4.95
C VAL A 382 26.19 4.24 5.44
N GLN A 383 25.55 3.45 4.58
CA GLN A 383 25.25 2.04 4.82
C GLN A 383 26.41 1.14 4.34
N THR A 384 26.74 0.12 5.17
CA THR A 384 27.61 -1.00 4.75
C THR A 384 26.90 -2.31 5.00
N LEU A 385 26.95 -3.25 4.04
CA LEU A 385 26.22 -4.52 4.07
C LEU A 385 27.16 -5.71 4.24
N TRP A 386 26.75 -6.70 5.06
CA TRP A 386 27.36 -8.02 5.20
C TRP A 386 26.30 -9.11 5.04
N PHE A 387 25.85 -9.30 3.78
CA PHE A 387 24.85 -10.28 3.38
C PHE A 387 25.54 -11.50 2.75
N ASP A 388 26.49 -12.09 3.48
CA ASP A 388 27.43 -13.12 3.05
C ASP A 388 27.18 -14.51 3.68
N HIS A 389 26.04 -14.66 4.39
CA HIS A 389 25.64 -15.92 5.00
C HIS A 389 24.12 -16.10 4.91
N PRO A 390 23.64 -17.31 4.55
CA PRO A 390 22.21 -17.50 4.30
C PRO A 390 21.30 -17.27 5.52
N ASN A 391 21.79 -17.51 6.73
CA ASN A 391 20.96 -17.39 7.94
C ASN A 391 21.35 -16.25 8.87
N CYS A 392 22.48 -15.59 8.62
CA CYS A 392 22.90 -14.47 9.47
C CYS A 392 23.39 -13.33 8.57
N ILE A 393 22.68 -12.23 8.57
CA ILE A 393 23.03 -11.02 7.82
C ILE A 393 23.22 -9.85 8.78
N ALA A 394 24.02 -8.87 8.35
CA ALA A 394 24.21 -7.63 9.10
C ALA A 394 24.37 -6.43 8.17
N PHE A 395 24.11 -5.27 8.69
CA PHE A 395 24.47 -3.99 8.08
C PHE A 395 24.78 -2.94 9.15
N SER A 396 25.48 -1.90 8.75
CA SER A 396 25.72 -0.76 9.63
C SER A 396 25.28 0.55 8.98
N ARG A 397 25.00 1.53 9.82
CA ARG A 397 24.87 2.93 9.46
C ARG A 397 25.98 3.70 10.15
N SER A 398 26.74 4.49 9.39
CA SER A 398 27.95 5.15 9.91
C SER A 398 27.67 6.34 10.84
N GLY A 399 26.42 6.73 11.02
CA GLY A 399 26.10 8.01 11.67
C GLY A 399 26.55 9.23 10.85
N THR A 400 26.36 10.39 11.44
CA THR A 400 26.81 11.71 10.95
C THR A 400 27.57 12.40 12.07
N ASP A 401 28.01 13.64 11.85
CA ASP A 401 28.66 14.43 12.91
C ASP A 401 27.72 14.72 14.11
N ASP A 402 26.41 14.78 13.85
CA ASP A 402 25.38 15.12 14.86
C ASP A 402 24.64 13.88 15.39
N ASP A 403 24.51 12.81 14.57
CA ASP A 403 23.72 11.64 14.89
C ASP A 403 24.58 10.37 14.88
N PRO A 404 24.49 9.55 15.95
CA PRO A 404 25.24 8.29 16.02
C PRO A 404 24.72 7.27 15.02
N GLY A 405 25.59 6.33 14.64
CA GLY A 405 25.24 5.19 13.80
C GLY A 405 24.83 3.95 14.60
N CYS A 406 24.53 2.87 13.88
CA CYS A 406 24.22 1.57 14.47
C CYS A 406 24.78 0.41 13.65
N VAL A 407 24.83 -0.77 14.29
CA VAL A 407 25.04 -2.06 13.66
C VAL A 407 23.81 -2.91 13.88
N VAL A 408 23.22 -3.41 12.81
CA VAL A 408 22.07 -4.31 12.84
C VAL A 408 22.52 -5.69 12.40
N ILE A 409 22.27 -6.68 13.23
CA ILE A 409 22.55 -8.09 12.93
C ILE A 409 21.31 -8.92 13.22
N MET A 410 20.98 -9.86 12.35
CA MET A 410 19.81 -10.71 12.49
C MET A 410 20.07 -12.12 11.99
N SER A 411 19.30 -13.07 12.54
CA SER A 411 19.33 -14.46 12.13
C SER A 411 17.91 -15.02 12.03
N ASN A 412 17.61 -15.73 10.94
CA ASN A 412 16.38 -16.51 10.77
C ASN A 412 16.55 -17.98 11.20
N GLY A 413 17.71 -18.35 11.75
CA GLY A 413 18.06 -19.70 12.20
C GLY A 413 18.51 -19.72 13.66
N ASP A 414 19.64 -20.35 13.91
CA ASP A 414 20.28 -20.40 15.22
C ASP A 414 20.91 -19.03 15.57
N GLU A 415 21.46 -18.89 16.80
CA GLU A 415 22.21 -17.71 17.20
C GLU A 415 23.26 -17.32 16.15
N GLY A 416 23.32 -16.04 15.81
CA GLY A 416 24.20 -15.51 14.77
C GLY A 416 25.32 -14.62 15.34
N GLU A 417 26.47 -14.64 14.65
CA GLU A 417 27.60 -13.74 14.94
C GLU A 417 28.28 -13.27 13.65
N LYS A 418 28.80 -12.05 13.65
CA LYS A 418 29.63 -11.51 12.57
C LYS A 418 30.72 -10.62 13.11
N THR A 419 31.96 -10.84 12.64
CA THR A 419 33.06 -9.94 12.89
C THR A 419 33.05 -8.84 11.83
N LEU A 420 32.86 -7.60 12.25
CA LEU A 420 32.71 -6.44 11.39
C LEU A 420 33.79 -5.39 11.69
N THR A 421 34.28 -4.70 10.66
CA THR A 421 35.18 -3.57 10.80
C THR A 421 34.44 -2.29 10.42
N LEU A 422 34.22 -1.43 11.42
CA LEU A 422 33.42 -0.21 11.29
C LEU A 422 34.29 1.04 10.96
N GLY A 423 35.61 0.89 11.05
CA GLY A 423 36.60 1.95 10.82
C GLY A 423 37.07 2.66 12.11
N GLU A 424 38.16 3.41 11.98
CA GLU A 424 38.89 4.03 13.10
C GLU A 424 38.03 4.97 13.96
N ASN A 425 36.99 5.60 13.38
CA ASN A 425 36.03 6.45 14.12
C ASN A 425 35.30 5.68 15.24
N TYR A 426 35.22 4.37 15.10
CA TYR A 426 34.60 3.48 16.07
C TYR A 426 35.65 2.65 16.85
N GLY A 427 36.91 3.06 16.82
CA GLY A 427 38.00 2.39 17.54
C GLY A 427 37.89 2.53 19.06
N ASN A 428 38.08 1.42 19.79
CA ASN A 428 38.03 1.33 21.25
C ASN A 428 36.72 1.83 21.87
N LYS A 429 35.60 1.57 21.19
CA LYS A 429 34.24 1.95 21.62
C LYS A 429 33.52 0.76 22.24
N ARG A 430 32.56 1.05 23.12
CA ARG A 430 31.66 0.07 23.74
C ARG A 430 30.28 0.16 23.15
N TRP A 431 29.70 -1.00 22.86
CA TRP A 431 28.40 -1.14 22.18
C TRP A 431 27.45 -1.97 23.03
N ARG A 432 26.17 -1.59 23.02
CA ARG A 432 25.06 -2.34 23.63
C ARG A 432 23.96 -2.58 22.63
N ASP A 433 23.25 -3.68 22.81
CA ASP A 433 22.03 -3.94 22.04
C ASP A 433 20.89 -3.04 22.54
N PHE A 434 20.44 -2.15 21.68
CA PHE A 434 19.35 -1.19 21.96
C PHE A 434 18.00 -1.88 22.20
N LEU A 435 17.75 -3.02 21.53
CA LEU A 435 16.54 -3.82 21.71
C LEU A 435 16.57 -4.68 22.99
N GLY A 436 17.72 -4.79 23.64
CA GLY A 436 17.88 -5.56 24.86
C GLY A 436 17.81 -7.09 24.70
N ASN A 437 17.91 -7.59 23.47
CA ASN A 437 17.93 -9.04 23.20
C ASN A 437 19.25 -9.69 23.63
N ARG A 438 20.33 -8.90 23.76
CA ARG A 438 21.66 -9.31 24.20
C ARG A 438 22.11 -8.44 25.39
N GLU A 439 22.64 -9.08 26.43
CA GLU A 439 23.07 -8.40 27.67
C GLU A 439 24.58 -8.03 27.66
N GLU A 440 25.37 -8.70 26.80
CA GLU A 440 26.81 -8.46 26.70
C GLU A 440 27.15 -7.08 26.18
N ILE A 441 28.34 -6.61 26.49
CA ILE A 441 28.95 -5.42 25.92
C ILE A 441 29.94 -5.87 24.86
N VAL A 442 29.81 -5.34 23.66
CA VAL A 442 30.78 -5.52 22.57
C VAL A 442 31.78 -4.38 22.63
N GLU A 443 33.09 -4.68 22.58
CA GLU A 443 34.15 -3.68 22.54
C GLU A 443 34.90 -3.79 21.19
N THR A 444 35.03 -2.71 20.49
CA THR A 444 35.81 -2.63 19.25
C THR A 444 37.29 -2.40 19.54
N ASP A 445 38.15 -2.97 18.73
CA ASP A 445 39.61 -2.69 18.79
C ASP A 445 39.93 -1.28 18.21
N GLY A 446 41.22 -0.95 18.09
CA GLY A 446 41.66 0.36 17.59
C GLY A 446 41.28 0.66 16.14
N GLU A 447 40.96 -0.34 15.33
CA GLU A 447 40.52 -0.22 13.95
C GLU A 447 38.98 -0.23 13.81
N GLY A 448 38.26 -0.36 14.94
CA GLY A 448 36.81 -0.46 14.98
C GLY A 448 36.29 -1.86 14.63
N CYS A 449 37.11 -2.90 14.82
CA CYS A 449 36.73 -4.28 14.56
C CYS A 449 36.19 -4.93 15.84
N ALA A 450 35.05 -5.62 15.72
CA ALA A 450 34.47 -6.44 16.79
C ALA A 450 33.54 -7.54 16.24
N THR A 451 33.24 -8.52 17.09
CA THR A 451 32.21 -9.53 16.79
C THR A 451 30.89 -9.12 17.45
N PHE A 452 29.88 -8.87 16.62
CA PHE A 452 28.51 -8.59 17.02
C PHE A 452 27.65 -9.84 16.94
N THR A 453 26.67 -9.97 17.81
CA THR A 453 25.85 -11.19 17.96
C THR A 453 24.36 -10.88 17.92
N CYS A 454 23.52 -11.88 17.61
CA CYS A 454 22.06 -11.85 17.77
C CYS A 454 21.55 -13.22 18.20
N ASN A 455 20.40 -13.26 18.85
CA ASN A 455 19.72 -14.51 19.16
C ASN A 455 19.18 -15.18 17.87
N GLY A 456 18.93 -16.48 17.94
CA GLY A 456 18.27 -17.21 16.86
C GLY A 456 16.84 -16.70 16.63
N GLY A 457 16.42 -16.60 15.36
CA GLY A 457 15.10 -16.07 14.98
C GLY A 457 14.86 -14.63 15.45
N SER A 458 15.89 -13.79 15.55
CA SER A 458 15.84 -12.47 16.18
C SER A 458 16.74 -11.45 15.47
N VAL A 459 16.60 -10.21 15.87
CA VAL A 459 17.42 -9.07 15.46
C VAL A 459 18.00 -8.37 16.67
N SER A 460 19.23 -7.86 16.56
CA SER A 460 19.87 -6.97 17.54
C SER A 460 20.30 -5.68 16.85
N VAL A 461 20.12 -4.56 17.54
CA VAL A 461 20.51 -3.22 17.09
C VAL A 461 21.56 -2.68 18.04
N TRP A 462 22.82 -2.81 17.66
CA TRP A 462 23.95 -2.38 18.46
C TRP A 462 24.23 -0.90 18.26
N VAL A 463 24.27 -0.16 19.34
CA VAL A 463 24.56 1.28 19.40
C VAL A 463 25.65 1.57 20.41
N LEU A 464 26.31 2.71 20.28
CA LEU A 464 27.32 3.11 21.26
C LEU A 464 26.71 3.24 22.66
N GLU A 465 27.37 2.68 23.69
CA GLU A 465 26.91 2.74 25.09
C GLU A 465 26.73 4.18 25.57
N GLU A 466 27.52 5.12 25.07
CA GLU A 466 27.48 6.55 25.45
C GLU A 466 26.26 7.34 24.94
N VAL A 467 25.45 6.76 24.04
CA VAL A 467 24.26 7.41 23.47
C VAL A 467 22.93 6.81 23.94
N LEU A 468 22.99 5.75 24.77
CA LEU A 468 21.84 5.18 25.46
C LEU A 468 21.49 6.00 26.70
#